data_87541b5498d63326936454a76d0157f6
#
_entry.id   87541b5498d63326936454a76d0157f6
#
_cell.length_a   1.000
_cell.length_b   1.000
_cell.length_c   1.000
_cell.angle_alpha   90.00
_cell.angle_beta   90.00
_cell.angle_gamma   90.00
#
_symmetry.space_group_name_H-M   'P 1'
#
loop_
_entity.id
_entity.type
_entity.pdbx_description
1 polymer ?
#
loop_
_entity_poly.entity_id
_entity_poly.type
_entity_poly.pdbx_seq_one_letter_code
_entity_poly.pdbx_strand_id
1 'polypeptide(L)'
;GDLYGSGVIYDADEESVLILTAGHVLDQNTGEILVTFPDDIQARAALRAIAVNSDLAFLRVDKTELDPDGEYPTVATDRERFDQLEVYEDVWMYGGDNTKPIYAFVVNPWIYVEDFEQYMLLLQGLPEPGMSGGGAFTEDGVFLGILCGADEEGKVAVVPYSIIESERAGLDNP
;
A
#
# COMPACT_ATOMS: atom_id res chain seq x y z
N GLY A 1 12.34 8.93 -17.45
CA GLY A 1 12.10 7.50 -17.46
C GLY A 1 10.83 7.11 -16.74
N ASP A 2 10.43 5.88 -16.93
CA ASP A 2 9.25 5.37 -16.28
C ASP A 2 9.51 5.15 -14.79
N LEU A 3 8.52 5.47 -13.97
CA LEU A 3 8.54 5.17 -12.55
C LEU A 3 7.81 3.86 -12.30
N TYR A 4 8.36 3.04 -11.44
CA TYR A 4 7.78 1.76 -11.08
C TYR A 4 7.55 1.71 -9.58
N GLY A 5 6.48 1.04 -9.21
CA GLY A 5 6.13 0.80 -7.83
C GLY A 5 5.10 -0.30 -7.73
N SER A 6 4.57 -0.48 -6.56
CA SER A 6 3.55 -1.48 -6.27
C SER A 6 2.32 -0.81 -5.68
N GLY A 7 1.26 -1.58 -5.56
CA GLY A 7 0.05 -1.11 -4.92
C GLY A 7 -0.76 -2.26 -4.35
N VAL A 8 -1.83 -1.92 -3.67
CA VAL A 8 -2.79 -2.90 -3.15
C VAL A 8 -4.21 -2.51 -3.53
N ILE A 9 -5.05 -3.50 -3.75
CA ILE A 9 -6.48 -3.28 -3.99
C ILE A 9 -7.13 -3.10 -2.62
N TYR A 10 -7.52 -1.88 -2.30
CA TYR A 10 -7.98 -1.54 -0.97
C TYR A 10 -9.50 -1.64 -0.81
N ASP A 11 -10.23 -1.16 -1.80
CA ASP A 11 -11.68 -1.09 -1.75
C ASP A 11 -12.25 -1.23 -3.16
N ALA A 12 -13.53 -1.49 -3.27
CA ALA A 12 -14.20 -1.63 -4.55
C ALA A 12 -15.67 -1.29 -4.42
N ASP A 13 -16.24 -0.74 -5.50
CA ASP A 13 -17.68 -0.58 -5.63
C ASP A 13 -18.14 -1.24 -6.93
N GLU A 14 -19.38 -1.00 -7.37
CA GLU A 14 -19.91 -1.62 -8.59
C GLU A 14 -19.18 -1.18 -9.85
N GLU A 15 -18.57 0.00 -9.85
CA GLU A 15 -18.01 0.61 -11.04
C GLU A 15 -16.48 0.62 -11.06
N SER A 16 -15.83 0.57 -9.90
CA SER A 16 -14.37 0.78 -9.82
C SER A 16 -13.72 0.02 -8.69
N VAL A 17 -12.40 -0.07 -8.77
CA VAL A 17 -11.54 -0.49 -7.66
C VAL A 17 -10.67 0.68 -7.21
N LEU A 18 -10.41 0.75 -5.92
CA LEU A 18 -9.56 1.75 -5.31
C LEU A 18 -8.22 1.11 -4.96
N ILE A 19 -7.15 1.66 -5.53
CA ILE A 19 -5.78 1.16 -5.35
C ILE A 19 -5.02 2.12 -4.44
N LEU A 20 -4.27 1.57 -3.50
CA LEU A 20 -3.31 2.34 -2.72
C LEU A 20 -1.91 2.15 -3.28
N THR A 21 -1.12 3.20 -3.25
CA THR A 21 0.32 3.15 -3.51
C THR A 21 1.02 4.20 -2.67
N ALA A 22 2.35 4.17 -2.64
CA ALA A 22 3.11 5.21 -1.97
C ALA A 22 3.05 6.50 -2.80
N GLY A 23 2.85 7.62 -2.12
CA GLY A 23 2.70 8.92 -2.79
C GLY A 23 3.92 9.30 -3.63
N HIS A 24 5.13 9.01 -3.13
CA HIS A 24 6.37 9.37 -3.84
C HIS A 24 6.52 8.62 -5.19
N VAL A 25 5.87 7.47 -5.37
CA VAL A 25 5.87 6.75 -6.64
C VAL A 25 5.25 7.59 -7.75
N LEU A 26 4.30 8.47 -7.40
CA LEU A 26 3.56 9.29 -8.35
C LEU A 26 3.97 10.77 -8.34
N ASP A 27 4.86 11.16 -7.43
CA ASP A 27 5.14 12.56 -7.10
C ASP A 27 5.56 13.42 -8.31
N GLN A 28 6.21 12.82 -9.29
CA GLN A 28 6.65 13.53 -10.49
C GLN A 28 6.00 12.99 -11.75
N ASN A 29 4.94 12.19 -11.61
CA ASN A 29 4.27 11.61 -12.74
C ASN A 29 3.23 12.57 -13.31
N THR A 30 3.48 13.06 -14.52
CA THR A 30 2.55 13.89 -15.27
C THR A 30 1.90 13.13 -16.41
N GLY A 31 2.21 11.84 -16.55
CA GLY A 31 1.76 11.01 -17.65
C GLY A 31 0.68 10.01 -17.25
N GLU A 32 0.54 9.03 -18.09
CA GLU A 32 -0.43 7.96 -17.89
C GLU A 32 0.01 7.04 -16.74
N ILE A 33 -0.95 6.65 -15.90
CA ILE A 33 -0.72 5.69 -14.83
C ILE A 33 -1.30 4.34 -15.26
N LEU A 34 -0.45 3.33 -15.32
CA LEU A 34 -0.85 1.97 -15.68
C LEU A 34 -0.71 1.08 -14.45
N VAL A 35 -1.72 0.26 -14.21
CA VAL A 35 -1.73 -0.72 -13.11
C VAL A 35 -1.80 -2.11 -13.72
N THR A 36 -0.86 -2.99 -13.36
CA THR A 36 -0.89 -4.38 -13.76
C THR A 36 -1.40 -5.22 -12.60
N PHE A 37 -2.47 -5.94 -12.84
CA PHE A 37 -3.11 -6.79 -11.83
C PHE A 37 -2.51 -8.20 -11.83
N PRO A 38 -2.77 -9.01 -10.78
CA PRO A 38 -2.22 -10.37 -10.71
C PRO A 38 -2.59 -11.30 -11.86
N ASP A 39 -3.69 -11.02 -12.57
CA ASP A 39 -4.11 -11.76 -13.76
C ASP A 39 -3.46 -11.26 -15.05
N ASP A 40 -2.44 -10.40 -14.94
CA ASP A 40 -1.72 -9.74 -16.03
C ASP A 40 -2.54 -8.73 -16.83
N ILE A 41 -3.76 -8.43 -16.43
CA ILE A 41 -4.54 -7.34 -17.03
C ILE A 41 -3.86 -6.02 -16.67
N GLN A 42 -3.62 -5.19 -17.67
CA GLN A 42 -3.10 -3.84 -17.48
C GLN A 42 -4.22 -2.84 -17.73
N ALA A 43 -4.45 -1.98 -16.77
CA ALA A 43 -5.52 -1.00 -16.83
C ALA A 43 -5.00 0.41 -16.56
N ARG A 44 -5.66 1.39 -17.16
CA ARG A 44 -5.37 2.80 -16.88
C ARG A 44 -6.02 3.18 -15.56
N ALA A 45 -5.26 3.90 -14.74
CA ALA A 45 -5.75 4.41 -13.48
C ALA A 45 -5.83 5.93 -13.51
N ALA A 46 -6.80 6.46 -12.78
CA ALA A 46 -6.90 7.89 -12.53
C ALA A 46 -6.40 8.17 -11.12
N LEU A 47 -5.64 9.25 -10.95
CA LEU A 47 -5.23 9.70 -9.64
C LEU A 47 -6.46 10.25 -8.91
N ARG A 48 -6.84 9.61 -7.79
CA ARG A 48 -7.97 10.05 -6.97
C ARG A 48 -7.56 11.10 -5.95
N ALA A 49 -6.44 10.88 -5.28
CA ALA A 49 -5.88 11.83 -4.32
C ALA A 49 -4.46 11.44 -3.92
N ILE A 50 -3.67 12.44 -3.54
CA ILE A 50 -2.39 12.24 -2.86
C ILE A 50 -2.56 12.84 -1.46
N ALA A 51 -2.25 12.08 -0.43
CA ALA A 51 -2.37 12.57 0.94
C ALA A 51 -1.35 13.67 1.20
N VAL A 52 -1.76 14.70 1.92
CA VAL A 52 -0.92 15.88 2.19
C VAL A 52 0.15 15.57 3.23
N ASN A 53 -0.20 14.79 4.24
CA ASN A 53 0.65 14.53 5.40
C ASN A 53 1.12 13.08 5.51
N SER A 54 0.98 12.31 4.44
CA SER A 54 1.37 10.89 4.41
C SER A 54 1.89 10.51 3.04
N ASP A 55 2.82 9.59 2.99
CA ASP A 55 3.35 9.06 1.72
C ASP A 55 2.37 8.04 1.13
N LEU A 56 1.20 8.51 0.73
CA LEU A 56 0.06 7.70 0.34
C LEU A 56 -0.67 8.34 -0.84
N ALA A 57 -1.02 7.54 -1.82
CA ALA A 57 -1.86 7.96 -2.93
C ALA A 57 -2.97 6.96 -3.18
N PHE A 58 -4.09 7.46 -3.67
CA PHE A 58 -5.27 6.67 -4.04
C PHE A 58 -5.48 6.75 -5.54
N LEU A 59 -5.57 5.59 -6.17
CA LEU A 59 -5.85 5.48 -7.61
C LEU A 59 -7.19 4.80 -7.81
N ARG A 60 -7.90 5.24 -8.86
CA ARG A 60 -9.17 4.60 -9.27
C ARG A 60 -8.96 3.91 -10.60
N VAL A 61 -9.41 2.65 -10.70
CA VAL A 61 -9.46 1.90 -11.95
C VAL A 61 -10.91 1.52 -12.23
N ASP A 62 -11.40 1.89 -13.41
CA ASP A 62 -12.75 1.50 -13.84
C ASP A 62 -12.81 0.00 -14.12
N LYS A 63 -13.84 -0.66 -13.63
CA LYS A 63 -14.04 -2.09 -13.85
C LYS A 63 -14.23 -2.46 -15.31
N THR A 64 -14.60 -1.49 -16.16
CA THR A 64 -14.69 -1.71 -17.61
C THR A 64 -13.33 -2.05 -18.23
N GLU A 65 -12.22 -1.70 -17.60
CA GLU A 65 -10.88 -2.04 -18.06
C GLU A 65 -10.37 -3.38 -17.54
N LEU A 66 -11.15 -4.05 -16.69
CA LEU A 66 -10.78 -5.30 -16.05
C LEU A 66 -11.53 -6.47 -16.70
N ASP A 67 -11.08 -7.68 -16.41
CA ASP A 67 -11.76 -8.90 -16.88
C ASP A 67 -13.11 -9.02 -16.16
N PRO A 68 -14.25 -9.05 -16.89
CA PRO A 68 -15.57 -9.17 -16.25
C PRO A 68 -15.74 -10.50 -15.48
N ASP A 69 -14.97 -11.52 -15.85
CA ASP A 69 -14.99 -12.82 -15.17
C ASP A 69 -13.87 -12.95 -14.14
N GLY A 70 -13.03 -11.92 -14.00
CA GLY A 70 -11.90 -11.93 -13.08
C GLY A 70 -12.31 -11.61 -11.65
N GLU A 71 -11.42 -11.98 -10.72
CA GLU A 71 -11.57 -11.66 -9.31
C GLU A 71 -10.49 -10.65 -8.90
N TYR A 72 -10.93 -9.58 -8.26
CA TYR A 72 -10.04 -8.51 -7.78
C TYR A 72 -10.34 -8.26 -6.31
N PRO A 73 -9.94 -9.22 -5.43
CA PRO A 73 -10.30 -9.12 -4.02
C PRO A 73 -9.59 -7.96 -3.33
N THR A 74 -10.30 -7.30 -2.43
CA THR A 74 -9.75 -6.25 -1.60
C THR A 74 -9.03 -6.85 -0.41
N VAL A 75 -8.08 -6.09 0.15
CA VAL A 75 -7.35 -6.52 1.34
C VAL A 75 -8.30 -6.69 2.53
N ALA A 76 -7.98 -7.64 3.40
CA ALA A 76 -8.73 -7.83 4.64
C ALA A 76 -8.26 -6.83 5.68
N THR A 77 -9.19 -6.06 6.25
CA THR A 77 -8.88 -5.06 7.26
C THR A 77 -9.54 -5.39 8.58
N ASP A 78 -8.85 -5.09 9.68
CA ASP A 78 -9.35 -5.32 11.04
C ASP A 78 -8.65 -4.34 11.97
N ARG A 79 -9.34 -3.25 12.33
CA ARG A 79 -8.76 -2.19 13.14
C ARG A 79 -8.35 -2.70 14.52
N GLU A 80 -9.13 -3.56 15.14
CA GLU A 80 -8.80 -4.12 16.45
C GLU A 80 -7.51 -4.93 16.37
N ARG A 81 -7.38 -5.76 15.33
CA ARG A 81 -6.16 -6.55 15.11
C ARG A 81 -4.94 -5.64 14.88
N PHE A 82 -5.11 -4.59 14.09
CA PHE A 82 -4.05 -3.59 13.89
C PHE A 82 -3.64 -2.94 15.21
N ASP A 83 -4.60 -2.53 16.03
CA ASP A 83 -4.34 -1.88 17.31
C ASP A 83 -3.63 -2.79 18.33
N GLN A 84 -3.68 -4.10 18.11
CA GLN A 84 -3.05 -5.10 18.97
C GLN A 84 -1.66 -5.53 18.51
N LEU A 85 -1.11 -4.90 17.48
CA LEU A 85 0.24 -5.21 17.00
C LEU A 85 1.28 -5.08 18.12
N GLU A 86 2.16 -6.05 18.18
CA GLU A 86 3.23 -6.11 19.18
C GLU A 86 4.60 -6.11 18.51
N VAL A 87 5.60 -5.66 19.26
CA VAL A 87 7.01 -5.73 18.84
C VAL A 87 7.39 -7.21 18.62
N TYR A 88 8.18 -7.47 17.58
CA TYR A 88 8.62 -8.81 17.13
C TYR A 88 7.54 -9.66 16.46
N GLU A 89 6.33 -9.14 16.27
CA GLU A 89 5.29 -9.90 15.57
C GLU A 89 5.69 -10.09 14.10
N ASP A 90 5.41 -11.28 13.57
CA ASP A 90 5.74 -11.65 12.20
C ASP A 90 4.84 -10.90 11.21
N VAL A 91 5.46 -10.40 10.13
CA VAL A 91 4.79 -9.64 9.07
C VAL A 91 5.27 -10.15 7.73
N TRP A 92 4.39 -10.12 6.75
CA TRP A 92 4.70 -10.48 5.37
C TRP A 92 4.52 -9.27 4.47
N MET A 93 5.55 -8.99 3.66
CA MET A 93 5.55 -7.87 2.71
C MET A 93 5.32 -8.38 1.30
N TYR A 94 4.40 -7.74 0.58
CA TYR A 94 4.05 -8.09 -0.80
C TYR A 94 4.25 -6.89 -1.70
N GLY A 95 4.75 -7.13 -2.91
CA GLY A 95 4.90 -6.09 -3.93
C GLY A 95 5.95 -6.47 -4.96
N GLY A 96 6.16 -5.58 -5.93
CA GLY A 96 7.10 -5.79 -7.02
C GLY A 96 6.62 -6.88 -7.98
N ASP A 97 7.57 -7.42 -8.73
CA ASP A 97 7.32 -8.53 -9.66
C ASP A 97 7.34 -9.87 -8.95
N ASN A 98 7.58 -9.87 -7.65
CA ASN A 98 7.76 -11.09 -6.90
C ASN A 98 6.40 -11.60 -6.42
N THR A 99 6.10 -12.86 -6.74
CA THR A 99 4.86 -13.50 -6.31
C THR A 99 4.94 -14.05 -4.89
N LYS A 100 6.15 -14.04 -4.30
CA LYS A 100 6.38 -14.55 -2.95
C LYS A 100 6.50 -13.42 -1.95
N PRO A 101 5.86 -13.53 -0.79
CA PRO A 101 6.01 -12.53 0.25
C PRO A 101 7.42 -12.56 0.83
N ILE A 102 7.84 -11.41 1.35
CA ILE A 102 9.11 -11.27 2.05
C ILE A 102 8.83 -11.12 3.54
N TYR A 103 9.53 -11.90 4.35
CA TYR A 103 9.38 -11.89 5.79
C TYR A 103 9.94 -10.61 6.42
N ALA A 104 9.25 -10.11 7.41
CA ALA A 104 9.69 -9.02 8.26
C ALA A 104 9.12 -9.22 9.67
N PHE A 105 9.53 -8.39 10.62
CA PHE A 105 8.89 -8.36 11.91
C PHE A 105 8.74 -6.93 12.42
N VAL A 106 7.83 -6.72 13.35
CA VAL A 106 7.53 -5.39 13.90
C VAL A 106 8.66 -4.93 14.81
N VAL A 107 9.23 -3.78 14.51
CA VAL A 107 10.20 -3.10 15.38
C VAL A 107 9.46 -2.16 16.33
N ASN A 108 8.54 -1.37 15.78
CA ASN A 108 7.71 -0.45 16.57
C ASN A 108 6.39 -0.23 15.83
N PRO A 109 5.25 -0.54 16.46
CA PRO A 109 3.94 -0.37 15.80
C PRO A 109 3.59 1.08 15.47
N TRP A 110 4.14 2.05 16.20
CA TRP A 110 3.78 3.46 16.04
C TRP A 110 4.92 4.35 16.50
N ILE A 111 5.70 4.90 15.56
CA ILE A 111 6.85 5.74 15.87
C ILE A 111 6.94 6.89 14.86
N TYR A 112 7.35 8.06 15.32
CA TYR A 112 7.60 9.19 14.43
C TYR A 112 8.90 8.97 13.66
N VAL A 113 8.80 9.07 12.32
CA VAL A 113 9.94 8.90 11.41
C VAL A 113 10.22 10.25 10.75
N GLU A 114 11.36 10.86 11.07
CA GLU A 114 11.70 12.21 10.61
C GLU A 114 11.75 12.31 9.08
N ASP A 115 12.29 11.31 8.41
CA ASP A 115 12.42 11.32 6.95
C ASP A 115 11.07 11.43 6.23
N PHE A 116 9.99 10.96 6.85
CA PHE A 116 8.64 11.04 6.32
C PHE A 116 7.77 12.06 7.03
N GLU A 117 8.28 12.65 8.11
CA GLU A 117 7.57 13.65 8.92
C GLU A 117 6.18 13.17 9.38
N GLN A 118 6.08 11.88 9.75
CA GLN A 118 4.82 11.29 10.20
C GLN A 118 5.07 10.10 11.13
N TYR A 119 4.01 9.70 11.85
CA TYR A 119 4.03 8.46 12.60
C TYR A 119 3.82 7.27 11.66
N MET A 120 4.61 6.23 11.85
CA MET A 120 4.64 5.07 10.97
C MET A 120 4.75 3.78 11.77
N LEU A 121 4.40 2.69 11.12
CA LEU A 121 4.74 1.34 11.54
C LEU A 121 6.16 1.07 11.03
N LEU A 122 7.05 0.62 11.89
CA LEU A 122 8.42 0.31 11.53
C LEU A 122 8.66 -1.19 11.62
N LEU A 123 9.16 -1.76 10.52
CA LEU A 123 9.47 -3.18 10.40
C LEU A 123 10.96 -3.39 10.22
N GLN A 124 11.41 -4.62 10.47
CA GLN A 124 12.75 -5.09 10.10
C GLN A 124 12.61 -6.13 9.01
N GLY A 125 13.20 -5.88 7.86
CA GLY A 125 13.15 -6.79 6.72
C GLY A 125 13.93 -6.21 5.55
N LEU A 126 14.03 -6.97 4.47
CA LEU A 126 14.77 -6.56 3.28
C LEU A 126 13.84 -6.62 2.05
N PRO A 127 13.01 -5.60 1.84
CA PRO A 127 12.17 -5.55 0.66
C PRO A 127 13.02 -5.41 -0.61
N GLU A 128 12.50 -5.90 -1.71
CA GLU A 128 13.16 -5.78 -3.01
C GLU A 128 12.83 -4.44 -3.67
N PRO A 129 13.69 -3.97 -4.60
CA PRO A 129 13.39 -2.78 -5.39
C PRO A 129 12.03 -2.90 -6.08
N GLY A 130 11.27 -1.80 -6.12
CA GLY A 130 9.95 -1.79 -6.72
C GLY A 130 8.81 -2.16 -5.77
N MET A 131 9.11 -2.50 -4.53
CA MET A 131 8.07 -2.84 -3.55
C MET A 131 7.40 -1.63 -2.89
N SER A 132 7.91 -0.42 -3.09
CA SER A 132 7.25 0.80 -2.58
C SER A 132 5.80 0.86 -3.07
N GLY A 133 4.87 1.05 -2.16
CA GLY A 133 3.43 1.03 -2.45
C GLY A 133 2.78 -0.32 -2.25
N GLY A 134 3.55 -1.38 -2.10
CA GLY A 134 3.04 -2.69 -1.76
C GLY A 134 2.53 -2.74 -0.32
N GLY A 135 2.06 -3.89 0.12
CA GLY A 135 1.39 -4.04 1.40
C GLY A 135 2.16 -4.86 2.43
N ALA A 136 1.93 -4.53 3.69
CA ALA A 136 2.37 -5.33 4.83
C ALA A 136 1.14 -6.00 5.46
N PHE A 137 1.27 -7.27 5.84
CA PHE A 137 0.17 -8.09 6.35
C PHE A 137 0.61 -8.91 7.54
N THR A 138 -0.31 -9.15 8.46
CA THR A 138 -0.08 -10.11 9.54
C THR A 138 0.02 -11.53 8.97
N GLU A 139 0.46 -12.47 9.80
CA GLU A 139 0.55 -13.87 9.41
C GLU A 139 -0.80 -14.47 9.03
N ASP A 140 -1.88 -13.97 9.63
CA ASP A 140 -3.25 -14.36 9.31
C ASP A 140 -3.90 -13.51 8.20
N GLY A 141 -3.12 -12.68 7.51
CA GLY A 141 -3.56 -12.01 6.29
C GLY A 141 -4.24 -10.65 6.47
N VAL A 142 -4.15 -10.04 7.64
CA VAL A 142 -4.74 -8.72 7.89
C VAL A 142 -3.79 -7.62 7.41
N PHE A 143 -4.33 -6.70 6.63
CA PHE A 143 -3.59 -5.57 6.07
C PHE A 143 -3.15 -4.59 7.16
N LEU A 144 -1.87 -4.24 7.16
CA LEU A 144 -1.28 -3.34 8.16
C LEU A 144 -0.89 -1.98 7.61
N GLY A 145 -0.68 -1.87 6.31
CA GLY A 145 -0.29 -0.59 5.71
C GLY A 145 0.51 -0.74 4.43
N ILE A 146 0.96 0.42 3.93
CA ILE A 146 1.66 0.56 2.65
C ILE A 146 3.15 0.75 2.88
N LEU A 147 3.98 -0.03 2.17
CA LEU A 147 5.44 0.06 2.22
C LEU A 147 5.89 1.36 1.56
N CYS A 148 6.68 2.15 2.27
CA CYS A 148 7.17 3.43 1.76
C CYS A 148 8.64 3.39 1.38
N GLY A 149 9.46 2.73 2.17
CA GLY A 149 10.88 2.63 1.90
C GLY A 149 11.62 1.92 3.01
N ALA A 150 12.87 1.58 2.73
CA ALA A 150 13.72 0.91 3.69
C ALA A 150 15.09 1.57 3.72
N ASP A 151 15.76 1.53 4.88
CA ASP A 151 17.12 2.01 5.00
C ASP A 151 18.13 0.86 4.82
N GLU A 152 19.42 1.18 4.90
CA GLU A 152 20.50 0.21 4.71
C GLU A 152 20.55 -0.86 5.82
N GLU A 153 19.93 -0.57 6.97
CA GLU A 153 19.89 -1.50 8.10
C GLU A 153 18.67 -2.41 8.07
N GLY A 154 17.82 -2.28 7.05
CA GLY A 154 16.62 -3.09 6.92
C GLY A 154 15.43 -2.58 7.72
N LYS A 155 15.45 -1.32 8.15
CA LYS A 155 14.26 -0.70 8.76
C LYS A 155 13.32 -0.25 7.65
N VAL A 156 12.11 -0.79 7.65
CA VAL A 156 11.10 -0.53 6.64
C VAL A 156 10.01 0.35 7.24
N ALA A 157 9.79 1.50 6.62
CA ALA A 157 8.72 2.41 7.03
C ALA A 157 7.44 2.08 6.29
N VAL A 158 6.33 2.01 7.02
CA VAL A 158 5.02 1.63 6.52
C VAL A 158 4.01 2.69 6.94
N VAL A 159 3.22 3.22 5.99
CA VAL A 159 2.07 4.07 6.33
C VAL A 159 1.05 3.16 7.01
N PRO A 160 0.76 3.38 8.30
CA PRO A 160 -0.06 2.44 9.06
C PRO A 160 -1.53 2.48 8.68
N TYR A 161 -2.20 1.36 8.81
CA TYR A 161 -3.60 1.20 8.46
C TYR A 161 -4.51 2.27 9.07
N SER A 162 -4.26 2.68 10.32
CA SER A 162 -5.10 3.68 10.98
C SER A 162 -5.07 5.03 10.25
N ILE A 163 -3.93 5.42 9.69
CA ILE A 163 -3.81 6.63 8.88
C ILE A 163 -4.53 6.43 7.54
N ILE A 164 -4.38 5.28 6.92
CA ILE A 164 -5.04 4.94 5.65
C ILE A 164 -6.56 5.02 5.83
N GLU A 165 -7.08 4.42 6.88
CA GLU A 165 -8.52 4.43 7.20
C GLU A 165 -9.03 5.87 7.31
N SER A 166 -8.30 6.72 8.03
CA SER A 166 -8.65 8.13 8.20
C SER A 166 -8.62 8.90 6.88
N GLU A 167 -7.57 8.72 6.09
CA GLU A 167 -7.44 9.39 4.78
C GLU A 167 -8.52 8.92 3.82
N ARG A 168 -8.85 7.61 3.82
CA ARG A 168 -9.91 7.06 2.99
C ARG A 168 -11.27 7.67 3.34
N ALA A 169 -11.56 7.82 4.62
CA ALA A 169 -12.80 8.46 5.08
C ALA A 169 -12.90 9.89 4.59
N GLY A 170 -11.77 10.61 4.52
CA GLY A 170 -11.72 12.00 4.04
C GLY A 170 -12.03 12.15 2.55
N LEU A 171 -11.85 11.09 1.74
CA LEU A 171 -12.15 11.16 0.30
C LEU A 171 -13.63 11.34 -0.01
N ASP A 172 -14.50 10.90 0.86
CA ASP A 172 -15.94 10.95 0.67
C ASP A 172 -16.55 12.26 1.18
N ASN A 173 -15.74 13.10 1.82
CA ASN A 173 -16.17 14.41 2.29
C ASN A 173 -15.93 15.45 1.18
N PRO A 174 -16.95 16.20 0.75
CA PRO A 174 -16.79 17.23 -0.26
C PRO A 174 -15.93 18.40 0.21
#